data_0b16901b6415470d9e3251ed13a6ea84
#
_entry.id   0b16901b6415470d9e3251ed13a6ea84
#
_cell.length_a   1.000
_cell.length_b   1.000
_cell.length_c   1.000
_cell.angle_alpha   90.00
_cell.angle_beta   90.00
_cell.angle_gamma   90.00
#
_symmetry.space_group_name_H-M   'P 1'
#
loop_
_entity.id
_entity.type
_entity.pdbx_description
1 polymer ?
#
loop_
_entity_poly.entity_id
_entity_poly.type
_entity_poly.pdbx_seq_one_letter_code
_entity_poly.pdbx_strand_id
1 'polypeptide(L)'
;MSNDYMSGTDAYQLASKSMNHELANKYAEYYTKKTRQIKRNRLQNSYVDSGRNKVYQSEFATERKFPECREMMTEKEITKYYKRIVKSKTYQTLASEGRGQSNPPLRIMKQVNYNVRVAGQASYRGVALQPSCGMNKWVVLHELAHTAGHMHHDVGFRQTLVKLVSRFLGTEVAKELKRQFRSRKIKMTVSQIIQSPEKWLDNYRKMAAMRSKVKGV
;
A
#
# COMPACT_ATOMS: atom_id res chain seq x y z
N MET A 1 15.16 -0.16 14.69
CA MET A 1 15.80 1.18 14.74
C MET A 1 14.71 2.19 14.52
N SER A 2 14.41 2.98 15.54
CA SER A 2 13.45 4.08 15.47
C SER A 2 14.00 5.11 14.49
N ASN A 3 13.22 5.45 13.46
CA ASN A 3 13.50 6.64 12.66
C ASN A 3 13.16 7.85 13.55
N ASP A 4 14.09 8.24 14.41
CA ASP A 4 13.99 9.45 15.17
C ASP A 4 14.12 10.64 14.20
N TYR A 5 12.97 11.16 13.81
CA TYR A 5 12.92 12.40 13.06
C TYR A 5 13.36 13.51 14.02
N MET A 6 14.49 14.14 13.69
CA MET A 6 15.00 15.28 14.41
C MET A 6 13.90 16.33 14.60
N SER A 7 13.66 16.75 15.82
CA SER A 7 12.72 17.83 16.11
C SER A 7 13.27 19.16 15.61
N GLY A 8 12.42 20.17 15.45
CA GLY A 8 12.90 21.52 15.13
C GLY A 8 13.88 22.07 16.18
N THR A 9 13.71 21.66 17.44
CA THR A 9 14.60 22.03 18.56
C THR A 9 15.98 21.38 18.41
N ASP A 10 16.04 20.08 18.06
CA ASP A 10 17.29 19.37 17.86
C ASP A 10 18.05 19.91 16.64
N ALA A 11 17.33 20.23 15.57
CA ALA A 11 17.90 20.85 14.37
C ALA A 11 18.48 22.24 14.67
N TYR A 12 17.79 23.04 15.50
CA TYR A 12 18.30 24.33 15.94
C TYR A 12 19.56 24.20 16.78
N GLN A 13 19.57 23.27 17.77
CA GLN A 13 20.75 23.04 18.61
C GLN A 13 21.98 22.57 17.82
N LEU A 14 21.76 21.72 16.79
CA LEU A 14 22.86 21.27 15.93
C LEU A 14 23.37 22.37 15.04
N ALA A 15 22.51 23.21 14.48
CA ALA A 15 22.86 24.32 13.61
C ALA A 15 23.46 25.49 14.38
N SER A 16 23.02 25.77 15.62
CA SER A 16 23.51 26.89 16.44
C SER A 16 24.97 26.74 16.89
N LYS A 17 25.48 25.48 16.89
CA LYS A 17 26.91 25.24 17.26
C LYS A 17 27.90 25.66 16.17
N SER A 18 27.47 25.83 14.92
CA SER A 18 28.35 26.04 13.77
C SER A 18 27.88 27.10 12.77
N MET A 19 26.75 27.74 12.96
CA MET A 19 26.10 28.60 11.95
C MET A 19 25.49 29.88 12.56
N ASN A 20 25.31 30.90 11.70
CA ASN A 20 24.59 32.14 12.01
C ASN A 20 23.16 31.81 12.50
N HIS A 21 22.70 32.51 13.56
CA HIS A 21 21.36 32.34 14.17
C HIS A 21 20.19 32.36 13.17
N GLU A 22 20.28 33.17 12.13
CA GLU A 22 19.25 33.26 11.10
C GLU A 22 19.13 31.96 10.31
N LEU A 23 20.23 31.33 9.98
CA LEU A 23 20.27 30.05 9.25
C LEU A 23 19.78 28.90 10.14
N ALA A 24 20.14 28.91 11.43
CA ALA A 24 19.66 27.95 12.41
C ALA A 24 18.11 27.99 12.55
N ASN A 25 17.55 29.20 12.59
CA ASN A 25 16.07 29.37 12.60
C ASN A 25 15.40 28.84 11.33
N LYS A 26 15.96 29.12 10.16
CA LYS A 26 15.45 28.60 8.88
C LYS A 26 15.47 27.06 8.85
N TYR A 27 16.53 26.43 9.36
CA TYR A 27 16.61 24.98 9.49
C TYR A 27 15.59 24.42 10.47
N ALA A 28 15.42 25.04 11.64
CA ALA A 28 14.42 24.63 12.63
C ALA A 28 12.98 24.69 12.07
N GLU A 29 12.66 25.77 11.36
CA GLU A 29 11.35 25.90 10.69
C GLU A 29 11.15 24.84 9.60
N TYR A 30 12.16 24.58 8.76
CA TYR A 30 12.10 23.55 7.73
C TYR A 30 11.83 22.16 8.32
N TYR A 31 12.58 21.75 9.35
CA TYR A 31 12.39 20.45 10.00
C TYR A 31 11.06 20.36 10.72
N THR A 32 10.59 21.43 11.36
CA THR A 32 9.27 21.49 11.99
C THR A 32 8.15 21.31 10.97
N LYS A 33 8.21 22.02 9.82
CA LYS A 33 7.24 21.88 8.73
C LYS A 33 7.28 20.46 8.16
N LYS A 34 8.46 19.90 7.91
CA LYS A 34 8.64 18.55 7.39
C LYS A 34 8.11 17.48 8.34
N THR A 35 8.37 17.59 9.63
CA THR A 35 7.86 16.67 10.66
C THR A 35 6.33 16.73 10.78
N ARG A 36 5.75 17.95 10.74
CA ARG A 36 4.28 18.11 10.74
C ARG A 36 3.65 17.47 9.50
N GLN A 37 4.27 17.61 8.33
CA GLN A 37 3.77 17.01 7.09
C GLN A 37 3.85 15.48 7.12
N ILE A 38 4.93 14.92 7.66
CA ILE A 38 5.09 13.48 7.84
C ILE A 38 4.06 12.93 8.83
N LYS A 39 3.83 13.62 9.96
CA LYS A 39 2.78 13.24 10.92
C LYS A 39 1.38 13.31 10.28
N ARG A 40 1.07 14.35 9.49
CA ARG A 40 -0.20 14.44 8.75
C ARG A 40 -0.37 13.28 7.76
N ASN A 41 0.65 12.97 6.98
CA ASN A 41 0.62 11.86 6.02
C ASN A 41 0.47 10.50 6.72
N ARG A 42 1.13 10.30 7.88
CA ARG A 42 0.97 9.09 8.69
C ARG A 42 -0.45 8.96 9.27
N LEU A 43 -1.03 10.04 9.78
CA LEU A 43 -2.40 10.06 10.29
C LEU A 43 -3.41 9.79 9.17
N GLN A 44 -3.25 10.39 8.00
CA GLN A 44 -4.10 10.13 6.84
C GLN A 44 -3.97 8.67 6.37
N ASN A 45 -2.76 8.12 6.32
CA ASN A 45 -2.53 6.74 5.89
C ASN A 45 -2.98 5.71 6.96
N SER A 46 -2.80 5.99 8.25
CA SER A 46 -3.23 5.08 9.32
C SER A 46 -4.75 4.98 9.46
N TYR A 47 -5.47 6.05 9.15
CA TYR A 47 -6.93 6.10 9.28
C TYR A 47 -7.65 5.32 8.16
N VAL A 48 -7.02 5.14 7.02
CA VAL A 48 -7.66 4.58 5.82
C VAL A 48 -7.35 3.09 5.62
N ASP A 49 -6.30 2.55 6.22
CA ASP A 49 -5.85 1.16 5.98
C ASP A 49 -5.75 0.30 7.26
N SER A 50 -6.78 0.38 8.10
CA SER A 50 -6.86 -0.37 9.37
C SER A 50 -6.83 -1.90 9.18
N GLY A 51 -7.12 -2.39 7.97
CA GLY A 51 -7.10 -3.81 7.61
C GLY A 51 -5.75 -4.35 7.14
N ARG A 52 -4.79 -3.49 6.84
CA ARG A 52 -3.52 -3.83 6.19
C ARG A 52 -2.76 -4.97 6.87
N ASN A 53 -2.52 -4.86 8.16
CA ASN A 53 -1.77 -5.88 8.90
C ASN A 53 -2.44 -7.26 8.85
N LYS A 54 -3.77 -7.30 8.95
CA LYS A 54 -4.53 -8.56 8.88
C LYS A 54 -4.47 -9.16 7.47
N VAL A 55 -4.50 -8.32 6.44
CA VAL A 55 -4.34 -8.76 5.03
C VAL A 55 -2.97 -9.39 4.86
N TYR A 56 -1.88 -8.71 5.21
CA TYR A 56 -0.54 -9.28 5.14
C TYR A 56 -0.37 -10.57 5.94
N GLN A 57 -0.90 -10.64 7.17
CA GLN A 57 -0.89 -11.88 7.96
C GLN A 57 -1.62 -13.03 7.26
N SER A 58 -2.70 -12.73 6.53
CA SER A 58 -3.44 -13.73 5.76
C SER A 58 -2.66 -14.20 4.55
N GLU A 59 -2.02 -13.27 3.85
CA GLU A 59 -1.14 -13.56 2.73
C GLU A 59 0.04 -14.43 3.17
N PHE A 60 0.78 -14.02 4.20
CA PHE A 60 1.91 -14.80 4.74
C PHE A 60 1.51 -16.20 5.23
N ALA A 61 0.31 -16.36 5.80
CA ALA A 61 -0.18 -17.67 6.19
C ALA A 61 -0.52 -18.55 4.99
N THR A 62 -1.02 -17.95 3.90
CA THR A 62 -1.27 -18.64 2.64
C THR A 62 0.04 -19.02 1.94
N GLU A 63 0.97 -18.10 1.83
CA GLU A 63 2.30 -18.31 1.23
C GLU A 63 3.09 -19.43 1.93
N ARG A 64 3.00 -19.53 3.27
CA ARG A 64 3.64 -20.63 4.02
C ARG A 64 3.10 -22.00 3.64
N LYS A 65 1.83 -22.08 3.24
CA LYS A 65 1.20 -23.33 2.80
C LYS A 65 1.50 -23.65 1.33
N PHE A 66 1.78 -22.61 0.54
CA PHE A 66 2.08 -22.70 -0.88
C PHE A 66 3.40 -21.97 -1.20
N PRO A 67 4.55 -22.49 -0.73
CA PRO A 67 5.84 -21.82 -0.82
C PRO A 67 6.28 -21.55 -2.26
N GLU A 68 5.84 -22.35 -3.23
CA GLU A 68 6.11 -22.18 -4.66
C GLU A 68 5.60 -20.83 -5.22
N CYS A 69 4.67 -20.19 -4.53
CA CYS A 69 4.20 -18.86 -4.91
C CYS A 69 5.22 -17.75 -4.60
N ARG A 70 6.18 -18.04 -3.72
CA ARG A 70 7.26 -17.12 -3.30
C ARG A 70 8.60 -17.43 -3.93
N GLU A 71 8.70 -18.44 -4.75
CA GLU A 71 9.93 -18.72 -5.46
C GLU A 71 10.41 -17.49 -6.25
N MET A 72 11.67 -17.14 -6.03
CA MET A 72 12.27 -15.98 -6.68
C MET A 72 12.49 -16.28 -8.16
N MET A 73 12.14 -15.31 -8.98
CA MET A 73 12.24 -15.38 -10.43
C MET A 73 13.33 -14.43 -10.92
N THR A 74 13.94 -14.78 -12.04
CA THR A 74 14.83 -13.85 -12.74
C THR A 74 14.07 -12.65 -13.29
N GLU A 75 14.76 -11.56 -13.62
CA GLU A 75 14.14 -10.36 -14.20
C GLU A 75 13.40 -10.67 -15.51
N LYS A 76 13.94 -11.56 -16.32
CA LYS A 76 13.31 -12.01 -17.57
C LYS A 76 12.01 -12.77 -17.32
N GLU A 77 12.02 -13.69 -16.36
CA GLU A 77 10.84 -14.49 -15.99
C GLU A 77 9.74 -13.64 -15.37
N ILE A 78 10.09 -12.78 -14.39
CA ILE A 78 9.12 -11.93 -13.73
C ILE A 78 8.49 -10.93 -14.71
N THR A 79 9.29 -10.40 -15.64
CA THR A 79 8.79 -9.50 -16.69
C THR A 79 7.83 -10.22 -17.63
N LYS A 80 8.15 -11.46 -18.04
CA LYS A 80 7.26 -12.29 -18.86
C LYS A 80 5.95 -12.62 -18.12
N TYR A 81 6.06 -13.00 -16.83
CA TYR A 81 4.91 -13.30 -15.98
C TYR A 81 4.01 -12.06 -15.82
N TYR A 82 4.59 -10.91 -15.48
CA TYR A 82 3.89 -9.63 -15.33
C TYR A 82 3.12 -9.25 -16.61
N LYS A 83 3.80 -9.24 -17.76
CA LYS A 83 3.19 -8.89 -19.05
C LYS A 83 2.03 -9.83 -19.40
N ARG A 84 2.14 -11.14 -19.08
CA ARG A 84 1.06 -12.12 -19.28
C ARG A 84 -0.17 -11.74 -18.46
N ILE A 85 0.01 -11.34 -17.20
CA ILE A 85 -1.11 -10.96 -16.32
C ILE A 85 -1.76 -9.68 -16.83
N VAL A 86 -0.98 -8.64 -17.07
CA VAL A 86 -1.47 -7.32 -17.52
C VAL A 86 -2.26 -7.45 -18.83
N LYS A 87 -1.80 -8.27 -19.78
CA LYS A 87 -2.50 -8.52 -21.04
C LYS A 87 -3.73 -9.42 -20.93
N SER A 88 -3.95 -10.08 -19.79
CA SER A 88 -5.08 -11.00 -19.61
C SER A 88 -6.42 -10.27 -19.53
N LYS A 89 -7.47 -10.89 -20.09
CA LYS A 89 -8.84 -10.40 -19.95
C LYS A 89 -9.23 -10.19 -18.49
N THR A 90 -8.80 -11.10 -17.60
CA THR A 90 -9.07 -11.01 -16.17
C THR A 90 -8.55 -9.70 -15.57
N TYR A 91 -7.28 -9.35 -15.81
CA TYR A 91 -6.72 -8.12 -15.27
C TYR A 91 -7.37 -6.88 -15.91
N GLN A 92 -7.58 -6.90 -17.23
CA GLN A 92 -8.20 -5.79 -17.95
C GLN A 92 -9.61 -5.48 -17.42
N THR A 93 -10.41 -6.51 -17.17
CA THR A 93 -11.73 -6.34 -16.56
C THR A 93 -11.63 -5.74 -15.16
N LEU A 94 -10.73 -6.27 -14.31
CA LEU A 94 -10.53 -5.78 -12.94
C LEU A 94 -10.05 -4.33 -12.91
N ALA A 95 -9.13 -3.97 -13.79
CA ALA A 95 -8.62 -2.61 -13.90
C ALA A 95 -9.72 -1.64 -14.40
N SER A 96 -10.57 -2.06 -15.33
CA SER A 96 -11.70 -1.27 -15.79
C SER A 96 -12.75 -1.08 -14.69
N GLU A 97 -13.15 -2.15 -13.99
CA GLU A 97 -14.09 -2.10 -12.87
C GLU A 97 -13.59 -1.20 -11.72
N GLY A 98 -12.31 -1.30 -11.39
CA GLY A 98 -11.66 -0.51 -10.34
C GLY A 98 -11.24 0.90 -10.76
N ARG A 99 -11.40 1.27 -12.03
CA ARG A 99 -10.87 2.52 -12.62
C ARG A 99 -9.36 2.66 -12.43
N GLY A 100 -8.67 1.54 -12.51
CA GLY A 100 -7.21 1.44 -12.37
C GLY A 100 -6.46 1.56 -13.69
N GLN A 101 -5.20 1.16 -13.66
CA GLN A 101 -4.31 1.22 -14.82
C GLN A 101 -4.45 -0.06 -15.65
N SER A 102 -4.83 0.07 -16.92
CA SER A 102 -4.91 -1.08 -17.85
C SER A 102 -3.53 -1.62 -18.25
N ASN A 103 -2.50 -0.77 -18.26
CA ASN A 103 -1.15 -1.15 -18.63
C ASN A 103 -0.10 -0.50 -17.69
N PRO A 104 -0.08 -0.88 -16.38
CA PRO A 104 0.89 -0.31 -15.47
C PRO A 104 2.32 -0.70 -15.87
N PRO A 105 3.28 0.26 -15.91
CA PRO A 105 4.67 -0.06 -16.18
C PRO A 105 5.28 -0.90 -15.05
N LEU A 106 6.13 -1.86 -15.40
CA LEU A 106 6.97 -2.60 -14.45
C LEU A 106 8.36 -1.98 -14.37
N ARG A 107 8.85 -1.78 -13.17
CA ARG A 107 10.22 -1.37 -12.88
C ARG A 107 10.84 -2.29 -11.83
N ILE A 108 12.04 -2.80 -12.12
CA ILE A 108 12.86 -3.47 -11.12
C ILE A 108 13.75 -2.39 -10.46
N MET A 109 13.78 -2.33 -9.15
CA MET A 109 14.58 -1.36 -8.41
C MET A 109 16.05 -1.67 -8.59
N LYS A 110 16.88 -0.66 -8.92
CA LYS A 110 18.31 -0.84 -9.16
C LYS A 110 19.13 -1.05 -7.89
N GLN A 111 18.63 -0.54 -6.76
CA GLN A 111 19.30 -0.66 -5.47
C GLN A 111 18.46 -1.45 -4.51
N VAL A 112 19.10 -2.40 -3.84
CA VAL A 112 18.55 -3.05 -2.66
C VAL A 112 18.61 -2.04 -1.53
N ASN A 113 17.47 -1.42 -1.21
CA ASN A 113 17.40 -0.54 -0.06
C ASN A 113 17.21 -1.41 1.19
N TYR A 114 18.31 -1.74 1.87
CA TYR A 114 18.32 -2.62 3.05
C TYR A 114 17.45 -2.08 4.21
N ASN A 115 17.17 -0.78 4.22
CA ASN A 115 16.33 -0.15 5.23
C ASN A 115 14.83 -0.20 4.91
N VAL A 116 14.45 -0.61 3.69
CA VAL A 116 13.04 -0.65 3.26
C VAL A 116 12.59 -2.09 3.16
N ARG A 117 11.82 -2.55 4.15
CA ARG A 117 11.15 -3.86 4.17
C ARG A 117 9.94 -3.91 3.23
N VAL A 118 10.10 -3.43 2.00
CA VAL A 118 9.04 -3.35 1.00
C VAL A 118 9.44 -4.20 -0.18
N ALA A 119 8.76 -5.31 -0.38
CA ALA A 119 9.03 -6.23 -1.49
C ALA A 119 8.58 -5.66 -2.85
N GLY A 120 7.48 -4.91 -2.85
CA GLY A 120 6.93 -4.22 -4.01
C GLY A 120 6.26 -2.91 -3.63
N GLN A 121 5.99 -2.09 -4.62
CA GLN A 121 5.28 -0.83 -4.47
C GLN A 121 4.46 -0.54 -5.72
N ALA A 122 3.17 -0.38 -5.55
CA ALA A 122 2.27 0.15 -6.56
C ALA A 122 2.05 1.65 -6.40
N SER A 123 1.94 2.35 -7.51
CA SER A 123 1.63 3.78 -7.57
C SER A 123 0.98 4.12 -8.90
N TYR A 124 0.60 5.39 -9.10
CA TYR A 124 0.18 5.89 -10.41
C TYR A 124 1.29 5.77 -11.49
N ARG A 125 2.55 5.53 -11.09
CA ARG A 125 3.69 5.30 -12.01
C ARG A 125 3.87 3.82 -12.36
N GLY A 126 2.98 2.93 -11.92
CA GLY A 126 3.05 1.50 -12.12
C GLY A 126 3.57 0.73 -10.91
N VAL A 127 4.16 -0.41 -11.17
CA VAL A 127 4.69 -1.34 -10.16
C VAL A 127 6.21 -1.29 -10.12
N ALA A 128 6.78 -1.20 -8.93
CA ALA A 128 8.21 -1.35 -8.69
C ALA A 128 8.46 -2.57 -7.78
N LEU A 129 9.37 -3.46 -8.19
CA LEU A 129 9.72 -4.66 -7.43
C LEU A 129 11.16 -4.59 -6.93
N GLN A 130 11.38 -5.07 -5.69
CA GLN A 130 12.70 -5.17 -5.11
C GLN A 130 13.38 -6.47 -5.53
N PRO A 131 14.63 -6.44 -6.06
CA PRO A 131 15.31 -7.63 -6.54
C PRO A 131 15.46 -8.74 -5.50
N SER A 132 15.74 -8.38 -4.24
CA SER A 132 16.05 -9.32 -3.17
C SER A 132 14.87 -10.09 -2.59
N CYS A 133 13.63 -9.59 -2.74
CA CYS A 133 12.45 -10.18 -2.09
C CYS A 133 11.13 -9.97 -2.82
N GLY A 134 11.10 -9.13 -3.85
CA GLY A 134 9.87 -8.75 -4.56
C GLY A 134 9.65 -9.49 -5.88
N MET A 135 10.67 -10.13 -6.42
CA MET A 135 10.60 -10.78 -7.74
C MET A 135 10.00 -12.18 -7.65
N ASN A 136 8.78 -12.29 -7.16
CA ASN A 136 8.03 -13.53 -7.07
C ASN A 136 6.58 -13.33 -7.51
N LYS A 137 5.90 -14.44 -7.77
CA LYS A 137 4.52 -14.43 -8.31
C LYS A 137 3.54 -13.72 -7.37
N TRP A 138 3.68 -13.94 -6.05
CA TRP A 138 2.76 -13.38 -5.06
C TRP A 138 2.81 -11.85 -5.02
N VAL A 139 4.01 -11.28 -4.89
CA VAL A 139 4.19 -9.83 -4.83
C VAL A 139 3.68 -9.15 -6.10
N VAL A 140 3.91 -9.76 -7.27
CA VAL A 140 3.35 -9.24 -8.54
C VAL A 140 1.83 -9.14 -8.48
N LEU A 141 1.14 -10.18 -8.01
CA LEU A 141 -0.33 -10.16 -7.94
C LEU A 141 -0.85 -9.16 -6.91
N HIS A 142 -0.14 -9.01 -5.78
CA HIS A 142 -0.44 -8.01 -4.76
C HIS A 142 -0.37 -6.59 -5.33
N GLU A 143 0.75 -6.25 -5.96
CA GLU A 143 0.93 -4.91 -6.53
C GLU A 143 0.00 -4.64 -7.72
N LEU A 144 -0.31 -5.66 -8.51
CA LEU A 144 -1.30 -5.53 -9.58
C LEU A 144 -2.73 -5.35 -9.06
N ALA A 145 -3.06 -5.90 -7.88
CA ALA A 145 -4.35 -5.61 -7.25
C ALA A 145 -4.46 -4.13 -6.85
N HIS A 146 -3.37 -3.50 -6.43
CA HIS A 146 -3.34 -2.05 -6.18
C HIS A 146 -3.52 -1.25 -7.47
N THR A 147 -2.76 -1.57 -8.52
CA THR A 147 -2.85 -0.83 -9.80
C THR A 147 -4.18 -1.03 -10.53
N ALA A 148 -4.94 -2.07 -10.18
CA ALA A 148 -6.32 -2.26 -10.66
C ALA A 148 -7.33 -1.26 -10.07
N GLY A 149 -6.90 -0.29 -9.25
CA GLY A 149 -7.72 0.80 -8.73
C GLY A 149 -7.92 0.79 -7.21
N HIS A 150 -7.20 -0.06 -6.48
CA HIS A 150 -7.35 -0.24 -5.04
C HIS A 150 -6.06 0.11 -4.30
N MET A 151 -5.84 1.40 -4.03
CA MET A 151 -4.61 1.87 -3.36
C MET A 151 -4.49 1.45 -1.89
N HIS A 152 -5.57 1.00 -1.26
CA HIS A 152 -5.62 0.51 0.11
C HIS A 152 -6.06 -0.96 0.13
N HIS A 153 -5.83 -1.68 1.26
CA HIS A 153 -6.21 -3.08 1.42
C HIS A 153 -7.71 -3.23 1.79
N ASP A 154 -8.57 -2.49 1.12
CA ASP A 154 -10.01 -2.49 1.29
C ASP A 154 -10.70 -3.77 0.73
N VAL A 155 -12.02 -3.78 0.70
CA VAL A 155 -12.78 -4.92 0.17
C VAL A 155 -12.50 -5.13 -1.30
N GLY A 156 -12.43 -4.05 -2.09
CA GLY A 156 -12.13 -4.12 -3.52
C GLY A 156 -10.76 -4.71 -3.80
N PHE A 157 -9.73 -4.26 -3.09
CA PHE A 157 -8.39 -4.85 -3.15
C PHE A 157 -8.43 -6.36 -2.89
N ARG A 158 -9.04 -6.78 -1.78
CA ARG A 158 -9.09 -8.20 -1.37
C ARG A 158 -9.82 -9.07 -2.38
N GLN A 159 -10.93 -8.58 -2.94
CA GLN A 159 -11.67 -9.28 -3.99
C GLN A 159 -10.84 -9.40 -5.27
N THR A 160 -10.17 -8.32 -5.67
CA THR A 160 -9.28 -8.28 -6.82
C THR A 160 -8.10 -9.22 -6.64
N LEU A 161 -7.42 -9.17 -5.49
CA LEU A 161 -6.31 -10.08 -5.17
C LEU A 161 -6.76 -11.55 -5.24
N VAL A 162 -7.91 -11.91 -4.64
CA VAL A 162 -8.42 -13.29 -4.69
C VAL A 162 -8.73 -13.73 -6.12
N LYS A 163 -9.29 -12.87 -6.96
CA LYS A 163 -9.55 -13.18 -8.38
C LYS A 163 -8.24 -13.40 -9.15
N LEU A 164 -7.22 -12.55 -8.93
CA LEU A 164 -5.90 -12.71 -9.53
C LEU A 164 -5.19 -13.98 -9.06
N VAL A 165 -5.17 -14.23 -7.74
CA VAL A 165 -4.60 -15.46 -7.17
C VAL A 165 -5.29 -16.70 -7.73
N SER A 166 -6.62 -16.73 -7.79
CA SER A 166 -7.37 -17.85 -8.38
C SER A 166 -6.99 -18.12 -9.83
N ARG A 167 -6.77 -17.07 -10.60
CA ARG A 167 -6.47 -17.20 -12.05
C ARG A 167 -5.03 -17.60 -12.32
N PHE A 168 -4.07 -17.10 -11.53
CA PHE A 168 -2.64 -17.20 -11.85
C PHE A 168 -1.83 -18.11 -10.93
N LEU A 169 -2.33 -18.38 -9.72
CA LEU A 169 -1.71 -19.33 -8.78
C LEU A 169 -2.57 -20.57 -8.53
N GLY A 170 -3.85 -20.53 -8.91
CA GLY A 170 -4.76 -21.66 -8.78
C GLY A 170 -5.87 -21.46 -7.76
N THR A 171 -6.91 -22.24 -7.93
CA THR A 171 -8.13 -22.15 -7.10
C THR A 171 -7.90 -22.56 -5.66
N GLU A 172 -7.02 -23.52 -5.39
CA GLU A 172 -6.72 -23.99 -4.04
C GLU A 172 -5.99 -22.91 -3.22
N VAL A 173 -5.03 -22.20 -3.82
CA VAL A 173 -4.36 -21.05 -3.20
C VAL A 173 -5.37 -19.94 -2.86
N ALA A 174 -6.30 -19.67 -3.79
CA ALA A 174 -7.35 -18.68 -3.56
C ALA A 174 -8.37 -19.11 -2.48
N LYS A 175 -8.70 -20.38 -2.40
CA LYS A 175 -9.54 -20.92 -1.31
C LYS A 175 -8.88 -20.75 0.04
N GLU A 176 -7.57 -21.05 0.12
CA GLU A 176 -6.80 -20.88 1.35
C GLU A 176 -6.73 -19.40 1.74
N LEU A 177 -6.44 -18.49 0.81
CA LEU A 177 -6.43 -17.04 1.08
C LEU A 177 -7.78 -16.57 1.63
N LYS A 178 -8.90 -17.00 1.03
CA LYS A 178 -10.25 -16.72 1.55
C LYS A 178 -10.46 -17.28 2.95
N ARG A 179 -9.95 -18.49 3.24
CA ARG A 179 -10.01 -19.11 4.57
C ARG A 179 -9.25 -18.27 5.58
N GLN A 180 -8.04 -17.80 5.23
CA GLN A 180 -7.23 -16.94 6.08
C GLN A 180 -7.89 -15.58 6.34
N PHE A 181 -8.56 -14.99 5.36
CA PHE A 181 -9.36 -13.78 5.56
C PHE A 181 -10.51 -14.01 6.53
N ARG A 182 -11.25 -15.12 6.41
CA ARG A 182 -12.35 -15.45 7.34
C ARG A 182 -11.85 -15.66 8.77
N SER A 183 -10.76 -16.42 8.95
CA SER A 183 -10.19 -16.70 10.29
C SER A 183 -9.77 -15.43 11.03
N ARG A 184 -9.37 -14.37 10.30
CA ARG A 184 -9.01 -13.06 10.85
C ARG A 184 -10.17 -12.06 10.86
N LYS A 185 -11.38 -12.53 10.60
CA LYS A 185 -12.59 -11.69 10.56
C LYS A 185 -12.48 -10.52 9.56
N ILE A 186 -11.80 -10.75 8.43
CA ILE A 186 -11.70 -9.79 7.34
C ILE A 186 -12.92 -9.91 6.46
N LYS A 187 -13.66 -8.82 6.30
CA LYS A 187 -14.85 -8.78 5.44
C LYS A 187 -14.44 -8.83 3.96
N MET A 188 -15.07 -9.72 3.20
CA MET A 188 -14.89 -9.89 1.76
C MET A 188 -16.03 -9.31 0.93
N THR A 189 -17.10 -8.92 1.58
CA THR A 189 -18.23 -8.24 0.97
C THR A 189 -18.34 -6.85 1.57
N VAL A 190 -18.63 -5.89 0.73
CA VAL A 190 -19.18 -4.62 1.22
C VAL A 190 -20.53 -5.03 1.82
N SER A 191 -20.65 -5.03 3.15
CA SER A 191 -21.97 -4.94 3.71
C SER A 191 -22.52 -3.65 3.09
N GLN A 192 -23.53 -3.77 2.25
CA GLN A 192 -24.39 -2.65 1.97
C GLN A 192 -25.04 -2.28 3.31
N ILE A 193 -24.30 -1.50 4.11
CA ILE A 193 -24.96 -0.66 5.06
C ILE A 193 -25.62 0.35 4.13
N ILE A 194 -26.86 0.11 3.82
CA ILE A 194 -27.77 1.16 3.40
C ILE A 194 -27.78 2.08 4.63
N GLN A 195 -26.76 2.97 4.68
CA GLN A 195 -26.81 4.04 5.65
C GLN A 195 -28.01 4.86 5.26
N SER A 196 -28.94 5.02 6.19
CA SER A 196 -30.03 5.97 5.95
C SER A 196 -29.39 7.28 5.47
N PRO A 197 -30.02 8.01 4.55
CA PRO A 197 -29.49 9.30 4.07
C PRO A 197 -29.04 10.22 5.20
N GLU A 198 -29.70 10.16 6.35
CA GLU A 198 -29.36 10.90 7.58
C GLU A 198 -28.03 10.45 8.17
N LYS A 199 -27.76 9.14 8.25
CA LYS A 199 -26.51 8.60 8.78
C LYS A 199 -25.34 8.90 7.85
N TRP A 200 -25.58 8.93 6.53
CA TRP A 200 -24.60 9.37 5.55
C TRP A 200 -24.27 10.86 5.69
N LEU A 201 -25.30 11.71 5.84
CA LEU A 201 -25.15 13.16 6.07
C LEU A 201 -24.41 13.46 7.38
N ASP A 202 -24.69 12.73 8.45
CA ASP A 202 -24.00 12.90 9.73
C ASP A 202 -22.51 12.51 9.64
N ASN A 203 -22.22 11.39 8.98
CA ASN A 203 -20.83 11.00 8.72
C ASN A 203 -20.12 12.01 7.80
N TYR A 204 -20.79 12.55 6.78
CA TYR A 204 -20.24 13.58 5.92
C TYR A 204 -19.93 14.87 6.71
N ARG A 205 -20.84 15.32 7.58
CA ARG A 205 -20.65 16.49 8.46
C ARG A 205 -19.49 16.29 9.43
N LYS A 206 -19.36 15.11 10.05
CA LYS A 206 -18.22 14.73 10.90
C LYS A 206 -16.90 14.77 10.14
N MET A 207 -16.87 14.24 8.93
CA MET A 207 -15.68 14.28 8.06
C MET A 207 -15.32 15.69 7.60
N ALA A 208 -16.32 16.51 7.29
CA ALA A 208 -16.12 17.91 6.92
C ALA A 208 -15.58 18.74 8.09
N ALA A 209 -16.13 18.53 9.30
CA ALA A 209 -15.65 19.18 10.53
C ALA A 209 -14.22 18.75 10.91
N MET A 210 -13.84 17.49 10.67
CA MET A 210 -12.45 17.05 10.86
C MET A 210 -11.50 17.70 9.84
N ARG A 211 -11.94 17.87 8.59
CA ARG A 211 -11.14 18.53 7.54
C ARG A 211 -10.94 20.02 7.81
N SER A 212 -11.95 20.71 8.35
CA SER A 212 -11.82 22.12 8.72
C SER A 212 -10.86 22.33 9.90
N LYS A 213 -10.88 21.44 10.91
CA LYS A 213 -9.91 21.45 12.04
C LYS A 213 -8.47 21.20 11.59
N VAL A 214 -8.25 20.47 10.48
CA VAL A 214 -6.91 20.20 9.94
C VAL A 214 -6.41 21.37 9.08
N LYS A 215 -7.30 22.19 8.53
CA LYS A 215 -6.93 23.36 7.71
C LYS A 215 -6.71 24.63 8.54
N GLY A 216 -7.17 24.68 9.78
CA GLY A 216 -7.10 25.83 10.68
C GLY A 216 -5.90 25.84 11.64
N VAL A 217 -4.82 25.08 11.30
CA VAL A 217 -3.54 25.08 12.04
C VAL A 217 -2.39 25.36 11.10
#